data_79467a3debbc9ba27cc1106b48e569cd
#
_entry.id   79467a3debbc9ba27cc1106b48e569cd
#
_cell.length_a   1.000
_cell.length_b   1.000
_cell.length_c   1.000
_cell.angle_alpha   90.00
_cell.angle_beta   90.00
_cell.angle_gamma   90.00
#
_symmetry.space_group_name_H-M   'P 1'
#
loop_
_entity.id
_entity.type
_entity.pdbx_description
1 polymer ?
#
loop_
_entity_poly.entity_id
_entity_poly.type
_entity_poly.pdbx_seq_one_letter_code
_entity_poly.pdbx_strand_id
1 'polypeptide(L)'
;TDEVKYRLYDEPDGVVYTVKKSDIVMIRYESGRNEIFNQESMSDTFSDRESLADIKPDMKYRELKKLYNHKDYTPSSRDRFKPGWTGIASFLIPGLGESINGEWKRGVGKFCGSVVLITAGSICERASHGENAKGWHLAVAAVSYVGAIGLDIWSIVDAVRIAKVKNMYEQDLRRTYSFDLDLHPSVNYIQMGNTIQPTVGFTLALQF
;
A
#
# COMPACT_ATOMS: atom_id res chain seq x y z
N THR A 1 17.98 22.52 -29.46
CA THR A 1 17.97 23.13 -28.10
C THR A 1 17.15 22.24 -27.19
N ASP A 2 17.81 21.68 -26.18
CA ASP A 2 17.18 20.75 -25.21
C ASP A 2 16.52 21.47 -24.02
N GLU A 3 16.26 22.76 -24.19
CA GLU A 3 15.73 23.61 -23.13
C GLU A 3 14.45 24.31 -23.59
N VAL A 4 13.48 24.43 -22.69
CA VAL A 4 12.27 25.23 -22.82
C VAL A 4 12.40 26.46 -21.95
N LYS A 5 12.18 27.62 -22.52
CA LYS A 5 12.19 28.91 -21.81
C LYS A 5 10.75 29.37 -21.63
N TYR A 6 10.38 29.74 -20.42
CA TYR A 6 9.05 30.25 -20.13
C TYR A 6 9.09 31.45 -19.19
N ARG A 7 8.02 32.23 -19.18
CA ARG A 7 7.78 33.34 -18.24
C ARG A 7 6.45 33.14 -17.56
N LEU A 8 6.32 33.66 -16.36
CA LEU A 8 5.03 33.66 -15.65
C LEU A 8 4.05 34.56 -16.40
N TYR A 9 2.80 34.12 -16.51
CA TYR A 9 1.73 34.84 -17.22
C TYR A 9 1.47 36.21 -16.60
N ASP A 10 1.54 36.31 -15.26
CA ASP A 10 1.29 37.51 -14.49
C ASP A 10 2.46 38.55 -14.58
N GLU A 11 3.64 38.12 -15.08
CA GLU A 11 4.83 38.96 -15.23
C GLU A 11 5.46 38.81 -16.64
N PRO A 12 4.86 39.40 -17.68
CA PRO A 12 5.32 39.22 -19.06
C PRO A 12 6.75 39.80 -19.31
N ASP A 13 7.15 40.79 -18.51
CA ASP A 13 8.51 41.40 -18.54
C ASP A 13 9.42 40.82 -17.44
N GLY A 14 8.97 39.78 -16.70
CA GLY A 14 9.69 39.17 -15.61
C GLY A 14 10.84 38.24 -16.05
N VAL A 15 11.39 37.53 -15.06
CA VAL A 15 12.53 36.62 -15.24
C VAL A 15 12.15 35.47 -16.17
N VAL A 16 13.05 35.14 -17.11
CA VAL A 16 12.93 33.99 -18.00
C VAL A 16 13.44 32.74 -17.25
N TYR A 17 12.56 31.79 -17.03
CA TYR A 17 12.93 30.48 -16.46
C TYR A 17 13.30 29.51 -17.57
N THR A 18 14.32 28.69 -17.33
CA THR A 18 14.79 27.69 -18.28
C THR A 18 14.71 26.33 -17.64
N VAL A 19 14.02 25.37 -18.30
CA VAL A 19 13.87 23.99 -17.86
C VAL A 19 14.31 23.07 -18.99
N LYS A 20 15.00 21.97 -18.65
CA LYS A 20 15.40 20.98 -19.65
C LYS A 20 14.17 20.21 -20.14
N LYS A 21 14.16 19.87 -21.43
CA LYS A 21 13.07 19.07 -22.03
C LYS A 21 12.94 17.69 -21.39
N SER A 22 14.02 17.10 -20.86
CA SER A 22 14.02 15.85 -20.11
C SER A 22 13.20 15.92 -18.82
N ASP A 23 13.07 17.10 -18.23
CA ASP A 23 12.38 17.31 -16.95
C ASP A 23 10.92 17.73 -17.14
N ILE A 24 10.50 17.86 -18.42
CA ILE A 24 9.14 18.24 -18.79
C ILE A 24 8.43 17.01 -19.36
N VAL A 25 7.31 16.63 -18.74
CA VAL A 25 6.47 15.54 -19.25
C VAL A 25 5.58 16.04 -20.40
N MET A 26 4.89 17.14 -20.18
CA MET A 26 3.93 17.69 -21.15
C MET A 26 3.79 19.21 -20.96
N ILE A 27 3.62 19.93 -22.07
CA ILE A 27 3.17 21.32 -22.06
C ILE A 27 1.77 21.38 -22.63
N ARG A 28 0.84 21.94 -21.85
CA ARG A 28 -0.53 22.22 -22.30
C ARG A 28 -0.66 23.70 -22.63
N TYR A 29 -0.99 23.99 -23.87
CA TYR A 29 -1.25 25.36 -24.33
C TYR A 29 -2.69 25.77 -24.04
N GLU A 30 -2.94 27.05 -23.88
CA GLU A 30 -4.28 27.62 -23.70
C GLU A 30 -5.21 27.29 -24.89
N SER A 31 -4.64 27.12 -26.09
CA SER A 31 -5.33 26.68 -27.30
C SER A 31 -5.86 25.22 -27.23
N GLY A 32 -5.60 24.50 -26.14
CA GLY A 32 -5.96 23.09 -25.98
C GLY A 32 -4.97 22.12 -26.62
N ARG A 33 -3.91 22.60 -27.29
CA ARG A 33 -2.85 21.76 -27.84
C ARG A 33 -1.93 21.28 -26.74
N ASN A 34 -1.62 19.96 -26.77
CA ASN A 34 -0.66 19.35 -25.85
C ASN A 34 0.61 18.97 -26.63
N GLU A 35 1.77 19.27 -26.08
CA GLU A 35 3.08 18.87 -26.62
C GLU A 35 3.78 17.99 -25.58
N ILE A 36 4.05 16.72 -25.94
CA ILE A 36 4.62 15.70 -25.06
C ILE A 36 6.11 15.60 -25.35
N PHE A 37 6.94 15.73 -24.31
CA PHE A 37 8.40 15.71 -24.43
C PHE A 37 9.00 14.39 -23.91
N ASN A 38 8.42 13.78 -22.89
CA ASN A 38 8.91 12.54 -22.31
C ASN A 38 7.81 11.47 -22.34
N GLN A 39 7.83 10.65 -23.40
CA GLN A 39 6.84 9.61 -23.64
C GLN A 39 7.03 8.38 -22.72
N GLU A 40 8.27 8.14 -22.24
CA GLU A 40 8.58 7.04 -21.32
C GLU A 40 7.94 7.25 -19.95
N SER A 41 8.04 8.48 -19.41
CA SER A 41 7.39 8.80 -18.12
C SER A 41 5.86 8.83 -18.23
N MET A 42 5.31 9.02 -19.42
CA MET A 42 3.88 8.94 -19.67
C MET A 42 3.39 7.49 -19.77
N SER A 43 4.19 6.59 -20.36
CA SER A 43 3.85 5.16 -20.43
C SER A 43 3.77 4.55 -19.04
N ASP A 44 4.65 4.93 -18.13
CA ASP A 44 4.62 4.49 -16.73
C ASP A 44 3.37 5.00 -16.01
N THR A 45 3.00 6.28 -16.23
CA THR A 45 1.80 6.87 -15.64
C THR A 45 0.50 6.28 -16.24
N PHE A 46 0.49 5.93 -17.52
CA PHE A 46 -0.67 5.26 -18.15
C PHE A 46 -0.77 3.79 -17.75
N SER A 47 0.35 3.07 -17.64
CA SER A 47 0.41 1.70 -17.13
C SER A 47 -0.09 1.63 -15.69
N ASP A 48 0.28 2.61 -14.85
CA ASP A 48 -0.21 2.73 -13.48
C ASP A 48 -1.73 2.99 -13.45
N ARG A 49 -2.26 3.79 -14.37
CA ARG A 49 -3.72 4.03 -14.47
C ARG A 49 -4.49 2.81 -14.96
N GLU A 50 -3.94 2.03 -15.88
CA GLU A 50 -4.57 0.81 -16.37
C GLU A 50 -4.58 -0.29 -15.29
N SER A 51 -3.51 -0.38 -14.48
CA SER A 51 -3.48 -1.24 -13.29
C SER A 51 -4.43 -0.76 -12.18
N LEU A 52 -4.67 0.54 -12.05
CA LEU A 52 -5.63 1.12 -11.10
C LEU A 52 -7.10 0.87 -11.50
N ALA A 53 -7.39 0.71 -12.79
CA ALA A 53 -8.75 0.42 -13.28
C ALA A 53 -9.27 -0.95 -12.81
N ASP A 54 -8.37 -1.89 -12.50
CA ASP A 54 -8.72 -3.23 -12.01
C ASP A 54 -8.92 -3.28 -10.48
N ILE A 55 -8.64 -2.17 -9.76
CA ILE A 55 -8.77 -2.10 -8.30
C ILE A 55 -10.23 -1.89 -7.92
N LYS A 56 -10.82 -2.95 -7.35
CA LYS A 56 -12.18 -2.92 -6.80
C LYS A 56 -12.15 -2.81 -5.29
N PRO A 57 -13.11 -2.12 -4.67
CA PRO A 57 -13.25 -2.17 -3.23
C PRO A 57 -13.50 -3.62 -2.75
N ASP A 58 -12.95 -3.98 -1.59
CA ASP A 58 -13.13 -5.28 -0.93
C ASP A 58 -12.45 -6.49 -1.59
N MET A 59 -11.31 -6.27 -2.26
CA MET A 59 -10.52 -7.35 -2.84
C MET A 59 -9.85 -8.23 -1.76
N LYS A 60 -9.86 -9.55 -1.97
CA LYS A 60 -9.22 -10.50 -1.07
C LYS A 60 -7.70 -10.53 -1.27
N TYR A 61 -6.94 -10.81 -0.22
CA TYR A 61 -5.47 -10.91 -0.30
C TYR A 61 -4.97 -11.86 -1.42
N ARG A 62 -5.71 -12.94 -1.72
CA ARG A 62 -5.36 -13.86 -2.80
C ARG A 62 -5.31 -13.19 -4.18
N GLU A 63 -6.15 -12.19 -4.41
CA GLU A 63 -6.22 -11.40 -5.62
C GLU A 63 -5.15 -10.31 -5.58
N LEU A 64 -5.06 -9.60 -4.45
CA LEU A 64 -4.08 -8.53 -4.24
C LEU A 64 -2.64 -8.99 -4.44
N LYS A 65 -2.28 -10.19 -3.98
CA LYS A 65 -0.91 -10.70 -4.15
C LYS A 65 -0.51 -10.97 -5.61
N LYS A 66 -1.46 -10.97 -6.55
CA LYS A 66 -1.19 -11.07 -8.00
C LYS A 66 -0.90 -9.71 -8.62
N LEU A 67 -1.51 -8.66 -8.06
CA LEU A 67 -1.39 -7.27 -8.53
C LEU A 67 -0.21 -6.55 -7.87
N TYR A 68 0.06 -6.85 -6.59
CA TYR A 68 1.05 -6.15 -5.79
C TYR A 68 2.24 -7.01 -5.41
N ASN A 69 3.44 -6.50 -5.66
CA ASN A 69 4.67 -7.11 -5.16
C ASN A 69 5.05 -6.45 -3.82
N HIS A 70 5.10 -7.25 -2.76
CA HIS A 70 5.44 -6.79 -1.41
C HIS A 70 6.82 -6.12 -1.27
N LYS A 71 7.70 -6.25 -2.29
CA LYS A 71 9.03 -5.62 -2.31
C LYS A 71 8.94 -4.13 -2.64
N ASP A 72 7.93 -3.73 -3.40
CA ASP A 72 7.75 -2.37 -3.90
C ASP A 72 7.02 -1.47 -2.89
N TYR A 73 6.72 -2.04 -1.70
CA TYR A 73 6.04 -1.33 -0.64
C TYR A 73 6.86 -0.16 -0.09
N THR A 74 6.29 1.03 -0.15
CA THR A 74 6.79 2.25 0.50
C THR A 74 5.96 2.59 1.72
N PRO A 75 6.57 2.70 2.93
CA PRO A 75 5.83 3.03 4.13
C PRO A 75 5.20 4.43 4.08
N SER A 76 3.95 4.54 4.48
CA SER A 76 3.24 5.81 4.65
C SER A 76 2.81 5.99 6.11
N SER A 77 2.75 7.24 6.57
CA SER A 77 2.26 7.56 7.92
C SER A 77 0.79 7.20 8.13
N ARG A 78 0.02 7.08 7.03
CA ARG A 78 -1.40 6.73 7.01
C ARG A 78 -1.68 5.23 6.87
N ASP A 79 -0.64 4.39 6.91
CA ASP A 79 -0.79 2.94 6.78
C ASP A 79 -1.52 2.35 7.97
N ARG A 80 -2.56 1.56 7.67
CA ARG A 80 -3.38 0.90 8.67
C ARG A 80 -2.64 -0.24 9.35
N PHE A 81 -1.93 -1.06 8.57
CA PHE A 81 -1.19 -2.21 9.07
C PHE A 81 0.28 -1.86 9.25
N LYS A 82 0.85 -2.16 10.41
CA LYS A 82 2.28 -1.97 10.68
C LYS A 82 3.01 -3.30 10.46
N PRO A 83 3.77 -3.47 9.35
CA PRO A 83 4.37 -4.76 9.00
C PRO A 83 5.29 -5.33 10.07
N GLY A 84 6.06 -4.48 10.77
CA GLY A 84 6.90 -4.90 11.89
C GLY A 84 6.10 -5.47 13.06
N TRP A 85 5.01 -4.81 13.44
CA TRP A 85 4.16 -5.24 14.54
C TRP A 85 3.44 -6.55 14.23
N THR A 86 2.93 -6.73 13.01
CA THR A 86 2.27 -7.98 12.60
C THR A 86 3.25 -9.15 12.55
N GLY A 87 4.52 -8.90 12.20
CA GLY A 87 5.59 -9.89 12.29
C GLY A 87 5.86 -10.31 13.73
N ILE A 88 5.99 -9.35 14.67
CA ILE A 88 6.18 -9.64 16.10
C ILE A 88 4.99 -10.40 16.67
N ALA A 89 3.77 -10.04 16.29
CA ALA A 89 2.57 -10.76 16.73
C ALA A 89 2.58 -12.21 16.28
N SER A 90 2.99 -12.50 15.04
CA SER A 90 3.14 -13.87 14.53
C SER A 90 4.30 -14.64 15.16
N PHE A 91 5.35 -13.96 15.60
CA PHE A 91 6.45 -14.57 16.36
C PHE A 91 5.99 -15.03 17.76
N LEU A 92 5.13 -14.24 18.43
CA LEU A 92 4.60 -14.61 19.74
C LEU A 92 3.56 -15.75 19.65
N ILE A 93 2.69 -15.67 18.65
CA ILE A 93 1.64 -16.67 18.41
C ILE A 93 1.55 -16.90 16.89
N PRO A 94 1.93 -18.10 16.39
CA PRO A 94 1.84 -18.41 14.97
C PRO A 94 0.44 -18.13 14.43
N GLY A 95 0.33 -17.33 13.38
CA GLY A 95 -0.95 -16.97 12.78
C GLY A 95 -1.65 -15.73 13.34
N LEU A 96 -1.15 -15.13 14.43
CA LEU A 96 -1.77 -13.94 15.02
C LEU A 96 -1.63 -12.71 14.10
N GLY A 97 -0.48 -12.50 13.50
CA GLY A 97 -0.24 -11.39 12.59
C GLY A 97 -1.12 -11.43 11.35
N GLU A 98 -1.35 -12.61 10.76
CA GLU A 98 -2.29 -12.78 9.65
C GLU A 98 -3.73 -12.46 10.08
N SER A 99 -4.11 -12.87 11.28
CA SER A 99 -5.43 -12.60 11.85
C SER A 99 -5.66 -11.10 12.06
N ILE A 100 -4.66 -10.37 12.57
CA ILE A 100 -4.67 -8.92 12.73
C ILE A 100 -4.81 -8.23 11.35
N ASN A 101 -4.16 -8.76 10.32
CA ASN A 101 -4.26 -8.27 8.96
C ASN A 101 -5.60 -8.63 8.27
N GLY A 102 -6.56 -9.23 9.00
CA GLY A 102 -7.86 -9.61 8.46
C GLY A 102 -7.90 -10.92 7.69
N GLU A 103 -6.82 -11.73 7.75
CA GLU A 103 -6.74 -13.06 7.13
C GLU A 103 -6.88 -14.17 8.21
N TRP A 104 -7.89 -14.06 9.06
CA TRP A 104 -8.05 -14.91 10.22
C TRP A 104 -8.10 -16.42 9.91
N LYS A 105 -8.67 -16.83 8.77
CA LYS A 105 -8.70 -18.24 8.35
C LYS A 105 -7.31 -18.82 8.14
N ARG A 106 -6.40 -18.00 7.56
CA ARG A 106 -5.00 -18.38 7.36
C ARG A 106 -4.25 -18.43 8.68
N GLY A 107 -4.49 -17.42 9.54
CA GLY A 107 -3.88 -17.34 10.86
C GLY A 107 -4.27 -18.53 11.75
N VAL A 108 -5.57 -18.83 11.86
CA VAL A 108 -6.07 -19.98 12.63
C VAL A 108 -5.52 -21.30 12.08
N GLY A 109 -5.46 -21.46 10.75
CA GLY A 109 -4.88 -22.66 10.14
C GLY A 109 -3.42 -22.89 10.56
N LYS A 110 -2.59 -21.84 10.60
CA LYS A 110 -1.19 -21.93 11.04
C LYS A 110 -1.09 -22.20 12.54
N PHE A 111 -1.91 -21.52 13.35
CA PHE A 111 -1.97 -21.76 14.78
C PHE A 111 -2.32 -23.23 15.10
N CYS A 112 -3.40 -23.75 14.52
CA CYS A 112 -3.77 -25.15 14.70
C CYS A 112 -2.66 -26.12 14.22
N GLY A 113 -2.01 -25.81 13.09
CA GLY A 113 -0.88 -26.58 12.58
C GLY A 113 0.28 -26.63 13.57
N SER A 114 0.66 -25.51 14.16
CA SER A 114 1.71 -25.43 15.19
C SER A 114 1.32 -26.26 16.43
N VAL A 115 0.09 -26.12 16.90
CA VAL A 115 -0.39 -26.88 18.08
C VAL A 115 -0.34 -28.37 17.82
N VAL A 116 -0.76 -28.83 16.64
CA VAL A 116 -0.72 -30.25 16.26
C VAL A 116 0.72 -30.77 16.21
N LEU A 117 1.64 -30.01 15.59
CA LEU A 117 3.05 -30.41 15.49
C LEU A 117 3.72 -30.48 16.86
N ILE A 118 3.52 -29.47 17.73
CA ILE A 118 4.07 -29.45 19.08
C ILE A 118 3.51 -30.61 19.92
N THR A 119 2.20 -30.85 19.84
CA THR A 119 1.56 -31.92 20.56
C THR A 119 2.05 -33.29 20.12
N ALA A 120 2.14 -33.53 18.80
CA ALA A 120 2.68 -34.76 18.24
C ALA A 120 4.15 -34.98 18.65
N GLY A 121 4.97 -33.92 18.59
CA GLY A 121 6.33 -33.97 19.09
C GLY A 121 6.46 -34.34 20.53
N SER A 122 5.65 -33.72 21.40
CA SER A 122 5.65 -33.97 22.85
C SER A 122 5.19 -35.41 23.20
N ILE A 123 4.20 -35.95 22.48
CA ILE A 123 3.74 -37.36 22.69
C ILE A 123 4.86 -38.30 22.27
N CYS A 124 5.47 -38.10 21.10
CA CYS A 124 6.55 -38.96 20.62
C CYS A 124 7.81 -38.89 21.51
N GLU A 125 8.14 -37.69 22.00
CA GLU A 125 9.24 -37.50 22.94
C GLU A 125 9.01 -38.30 24.23
N ARG A 126 7.82 -38.20 24.85
CA ARG A 126 7.48 -39.01 26.05
C ARG A 126 7.56 -40.49 25.75
N ALA A 127 7.07 -40.94 24.60
CA ALA A 127 7.12 -42.34 24.21
C ALA A 127 8.58 -42.84 23.98
N SER A 128 9.51 -41.96 23.65
CA SER A 128 10.92 -42.30 23.47
C SER A 128 11.65 -42.59 24.80
N HIS A 129 11.09 -42.17 25.95
CA HIS A 129 11.64 -42.43 27.28
C HIS A 129 10.93 -43.56 28.03
N GLY A 130 9.90 -44.20 27.43
CA GLY A 130 9.16 -45.30 28.04
C GLY A 130 9.83 -46.65 27.83
N GLU A 131 9.33 -47.67 28.55
CA GLU A 131 9.82 -49.07 28.48
C GLU A 131 9.78 -49.67 27.05
N ASN A 132 8.90 -49.19 26.19
CA ASN A 132 8.74 -49.61 24.79
C ASN A 132 9.37 -48.59 23.82
N ALA A 133 10.41 -47.87 24.24
CA ALA A 133 11.08 -46.85 23.41
C ALA A 133 11.60 -47.45 22.11
N LYS A 134 11.18 -46.85 20.98
CA LYS A 134 11.67 -47.19 19.64
C LYS A 134 12.38 -45.96 19.07
N GLY A 135 13.50 -46.15 18.38
CA GLY A 135 14.31 -45.05 17.85
C GLY A 135 13.55 -44.08 16.92
N TRP A 136 12.48 -44.56 16.27
CA TRP A 136 11.67 -43.69 15.40
C TRP A 136 10.86 -42.65 16.18
N HIS A 137 10.52 -42.88 17.49
CA HIS A 137 9.80 -41.89 18.29
C HIS A 137 10.60 -40.58 18.40
N LEU A 138 11.89 -40.67 18.66
CA LEU A 138 12.74 -39.49 18.77
C LEU A 138 12.89 -38.78 17.43
N ALA A 139 12.99 -39.53 16.30
CA ALA A 139 13.04 -38.96 14.98
C ALA A 139 11.76 -38.18 14.63
N VAL A 140 10.59 -38.74 14.93
CA VAL A 140 9.30 -38.07 14.71
C VAL A 140 9.17 -36.83 15.60
N ALA A 141 9.58 -36.89 16.87
CA ALA A 141 9.59 -35.74 17.76
C ALA A 141 10.45 -34.59 17.19
N ALA A 142 11.68 -34.90 16.74
CA ALA A 142 12.59 -33.92 16.16
C ALA A 142 12.00 -33.29 14.88
N VAL A 143 11.44 -34.09 13.96
CA VAL A 143 10.81 -33.60 12.73
C VAL A 143 9.61 -32.71 13.05
N SER A 144 8.80 -33.07 14.06
CA SER A 144 7.64 -32.29 14.47
C SER A 144 8.03 -30.92 15.03
N TYR A 145 9.06 -30.84 15.85
CA TYR A 145 9.55 -29.55 16.39
C TYR A 145 10.19 -28.68 15.31
N VAL A 146 11.01 -29.27 14.43
CA VAL A 146 11.59 -28.53 13.29
C VAL A 146 10.46 -28.02 12.37
N GLY A 147 9.43 -28.83 12.14
CA GLY A 147 8.25 -28.43 11.37
C GLY A 147 7.49 -27.27 12.02
N ALA A 148 7.32 -27.30 13.35
CA ALA A 148 6.68 -26.21 14.09
C ALA A 148 7.47 -24.91 13.97
N ILE A 149 8.79 -24.93 14.14
CA ILE A 149 9.68 -23.76 13.96
C ILE A 149 9.59 -23.25 12.53
N GLY A 150 9.64 -24.14 11.53
CA GLY A 150 9.53 -23.74 10.12
C GLY A 150 8.20 -23.07 9.80
N LEU A 151 7.11 -23.58 10.38
CA LEU A 151 5.77 -23.00 10.25
C LEU A 151 5.67 -21.63 10.91
N ASP A 152 6.34 -21.44 12.06
CA ASP A 152 6.37 -20.16 12.77
C ASP A 152 7.14 -19.10 11.96
N ILE A 153 8.34 -19.43 11.47
CA ILE A 153 9.11 -18.54 10.59
C ILE A 153 8.27 -18.17 9.36
N TRP A 154 7.60 -19.13 8.75
CA TRP A 154 6.72 -18.84 7.61
C TRP A 154 5.56 -17.92 7.98
N SER A 155 4.97 -18.09 9.16
CA SER A 155 3.90 -17.23 9.67
C SER A 155 4.37 -15.77 9.79
N ILE A 156 5.56 -15.55 10.37
CA ILE A 156 6.14 -14.21 10.50
C ILE A 156 6.30 -13.53 9.14
N VAL A 157 6.92 -14.23 8.18
CA VAL A 157 7.17 -13.71 6.83
C VAL A 157 5.86 -13.41 6.09
N ASP A 158 4.88 -14.31 6.20
CA ASP A 158 3.59 -14.17 5.52
C ASP A 158 2.76 -13.02 6.12
N ALA A 159 2.76 -12.85 7.45
CA ALA A 159 2.10 -11.74 8.12
C ALA A 159 2.64 -10.37 7.66
N VAL A 160 3.97 -10.24 7.56
CA VAL A 160 4.62 -9.02 7.05
C VAL A 160 4.25 -8.76 5.58
N ARG A 161 4.24 -9.80 4.74
CA ARG A 161 3.86 -9.67 3.32
C ARG A 161 2.40 -9.25 3.16
N ILE A 162 1.49 -9.84 3.92
CA ILE A 162 0.06 -9.48 3.91
C ILE A 162 -0.12 -8.01 4.28
N ALA A 163 0.52 -7.56 5.36
CA ALA A 163 0.46 -6.17 5.81
C ALA A 163 0.93 -5.18 4.73
N LYS A 164 2.07 -5.47 4.09
CA LYS A 164 2.61 -4.63 3.01
C LYS A 164 1.68 -4.55 1.81
N VAL A 165 1.19 -5.69 1.32
CA VAL A 165 0.31 -5.76 0.15
C VAL A 165 -1.02 -5.06 0.43
N LYS A 166 -1.60 -5.25 1.61
CA LYS A 166 -2.85 -4.58 1.99
C LYS A 166 -2.67 -3.07 2.14
N ASN A 167 -1.55 -2.61 2.66
CA ASN A 167 -1.26 -1.17 2.73
C ASN A 167 -1.13 -0.55 1.35
N MET A 168 -0.43 -1.18 0.40
CA MET A 168 -0.34 -0.70 -0.99
C MET A 168 -1.73 -0.58 -1.61
N TYR A 169 -2.56 -1.60 -1.46
CA TYR A 169 -3.94 -1.59 -1.91
C TYR A 169 -4.75 -0.44 -1.29
N GLU A 170 -4.64 -0.22 0.03
CA GLU A 170 -5.32 0.89 0.69
C GLU A 170 -4.78 2.26 0.27
N GLN A 171 -3.48 2.36 -0.03
CA GLN A 171 -2.88 3.59 -0.58
C GLN A 171 -3.46 3.91 -1.96
N ASP A 172 -3.58 2.91 -2.83
CA ASP A 172 -4.13 3.09 -4.18
C ASP A 172 -5.64 3.35 -4.16
N LEU A 173 -6.39 2.67 -3.28
CA LEU A 173 -7.81 3.00 -3.07
C LEU A 173 -7.98 4.46 -2.64
N ARG A 174 -7.15 4.95 -1.73
CA ARG A 174 -7.18 6.35 -1.32
C ARG A 174 -6.88 7.29 -2.48
N ARG A 175 -5.91 6.95 -3.35
CA ARG A 175 -5.60 7.76 -4.54
C ARG A 175 -6.74 7.78 -5.55
N THR A 176 -7.42 6.66 -5.73
CA THR A 176 -8.50 6.51 -6.71
C THR A 176 -9.80 7.13 -6.25
N TYR A 177 -10.11 7.05 -4.93
CA TYR A 177 -11.38 7.49 -4.36
C TYR A 177 -11.28 8.71 -3.45
N SER A 178 -10.09 9.34 -3.32
CA SER A 178 -10.00 10.61 -2.60
C SER A 178 -10.52 11.74 -3.48
N PHE A 179 -11.62 12.35 -3.05
CA PHE A 179 -12.05 13.64 -3.56
C PHE A 179 -11.19 14.71 -2.90
N ASP A 180 -10.50 15.51 -3.69
CA ASP A 180 -9.79 16.67 -3.17
C ASP A 180 -10.83 17.80 -3.02
N LEU A 181 -11.26 18.02 -1.79
CA LEU A 181 -12.17 19.10 -1.39
C LEU A 181 -11.31 20.30 -1.01
N ASP A 182 -11.15 21.21 -1.94
CA ASP A 182 -10.43 22.46 -1.70
C ASP A 182 -11.42 23.56 -1.35
N LEU A 183 -11.35 24.02 -0.11
CA LEU A 183 -12.26 25.01 0.47
C LEU A 183 -11.50 26.33 0.63
N HIS A 184 -11.68 27.22 -0.33
CA HIS A 184 -11.05 28.54 -0.28
C HIS A 184 -12.03 29.61 0.23
N PRO A 185 -11.63 30.42 1.21
CA PRO A 185 -12.38 31.62 1.53
C PRO A 185 -12.27 32.59 0.35
N SER A 186 -13.40 33.02 -0.18
CA SER A 186 -13.47 34.02 -1.27
C SER A 186 -14.12 35.30 -0.79
N VAL A 187 -13.49 36.40 -1.13
CA VAL A 187 -14.04 37.73 -0.91
C VAL A 187 -14.45 38.31 -2.26
N ASN A 188 -15.74 38.42 -2.49
CA ASN A 188 -16.29 38.99 -3.72
C ASN A 188 -16.89 40.36 -3.40
N TYR A 189 -16.78 41.28 -4.34
CA TYR A 189 -17.38 42.60 -4.24
C TYR A 189 -18.65 42.64 -5.10
N ILE A 190 -19.79 42.85 -4.46
CA ILE A 190 -21.08 42.96 -5.17
C ILE A 190 -21.46 44.44 -5.20
N GLN A 191 -21.78 44.96 -6.38
CA GLN A 191 -22.28 46.32 -6.55
C GLN A 191 -23.80 46.30 -6.39
N MET A 192 -24.30 46.88 -5.30
CA MET A 192 -25.72 47.13 -5.09
C MET A 192 -26.00 48.62 -5.29
N GLY A 193 -26.52 48.98 -6.46
CA GLY A 193 -26.75 50.37 -6.80
C GLY A 193 -25.45 51.17 -6.91
N ASN A 194 -25.27 52.18 -6.08
CA ASN A 194 -24.10 53.08 -6.08
C ASN A 194 -23.06 52.71 -4.99
N THR A 195 -23.25 51.61 -4.27
CA THR A 195 -22.36 51.15 -3.18
C THR A 195 -21.80 49.78 -3.47
N ILE A 196 -20.48 49.60 -3.25
CA ILE A 196 -19.77 48.35 -3.36
C ILE A 196 -19.71 47.75 -1.95
N GLN A 197 -20.25 46.54 -1.78
CA GLN A 197 -20.20 45.83 -0.50
C GLN A 197 -19.38 44.57 -0.63
N PRO A 198 -18.43 44.31 0.28
CA PRO A 198 -17.68 43.06 0.30
C PRO A 198 -18.59 41.93 0.80
N THR A 199 -18.65 40.86 0.03
CA THR A 199 -19.34 39.63 0.42
C THR A 199 -18.31 38.52 0.65
N VAL A 200 -18.33 37.96 1.85
CA VAL A 200 -17.46 36.84 2.20
C VAL A 200 -18.20 35.54 1.91
N GLY A 201 -17.60 34.67 1.13
CA GLY A 201 -18.14 33.37 0.78
C GLY A 201 -17.05 32.27 0.84
N PHE A 202 -17.46 31.04 0.66
CA PHE A 202 -16.56 29.91 0.48
C PHE A 202 -16.75 29.35 -0.93
N THR A 203 -15.66 29.18 -1.65
CA THR A 203 -15.66 28.49 -2.93
C THR A 203 -15.23 27.05 -2.71
N LEU A 204 -16.07 26.11 -3.11
CA LEU A 204 -15.81 24.68 -3.04
C LEU A 204 -15.38 24.21 -4.43
N ALA A 205 -14.10 23.87 -4.58
CA ALA A 205 -13.58 23.25 -5.80
C ALA A 205 -13.53 21.74 -5.62
N LEU A 206 -14.22 21.01 -6.49
CA LEU A 206 -14.15 19.54 -6.60
C LEU A 206 -13.22 19.21 -7.77
N GLN A 207 -12.09 18.58 -7.48
CA GLN A 207 -11.24 17.96 -8.52
C GLN A 207 -11.57 16.47 -8.60
N PHE A 208 -11.96 16.05 -9.81
CA PHE A 208 -12.26 14.65 -10.13
C PHE A 208 -11.06 14.00 -10.84
#